data_0be91862b5b53b6ba1ea1a642586d79d
#
_entry.id   0be91862b5b53b6ba1ea1a642586d79d
#
_cell.length_a   1.000
_cell.length_b   1.000
_cell.length_c   1.000
_cell.angle_alpha   90.00
_cell.angle_beta   90.00
_cell.angle_gamma   90.00
#
_symmetry.space_group_name_H-M   'P 1'
#
loop_
_entity.id
_entity.type
_entity.pdbx_description
1 polymer ?
#
loop_
_entity_poly.entity_id
_entity_poly.type
_entity_poly.pdbx_seq_one_letter_code
_entity_poly.pdbx_strand_id
1 'polypeptide(L)'
;MDAIWTFTEYRAWMRGWIERERTLRPTVVSVRWMASRLAIDSSLMSKILSGERHLSHSRIQPLCDLAGLEGDEAEYFRQLVHYGKAKGHREAQACFAKIASLRKVSPVGLEGDQSAYWERWENVAVRELLSCGNIPDDPDWIGRVLRPQTTARRVKDALKTLKELGLAGKDDDGFWRRTEPFVRDGATADPVVLRHFHKQNLLLAAEAVDTLPKELRDLSSLTVSIPPEGYPRLVELIHEFHSRVLASVAGMENPDRVYQVGLQLVPRAFTDTTEP
;
A
#
# COMPACT_ATOMS: atom_id res chain seq x y z
N MET A 1 5.74 24.31 -5.92
CA MET A 1 5.70 22.89 -6.31
C MET A 1 5.58 22.11 -5.04
N ASP A 2 4.61 21.24 -4.99
CA ASP A 2 4.63 20.25 -3.94
C ASP A 2 5.94 19.48 -4.07
N ALA A 3 6.69 19.38 -2.98
CA ALA A 3 7.95 18.64 -2.98
C ALA A 3 7.70 17.22 -3.46
N ILE A 4 8.67 16.59 -4.14
CA ILE A 4 8.52 15.22 -4.65
C ILE A 4 8.01 14.25 -3.57
N TRP A 5 8.28 14.57 -2.31
CA TRP A 5 7.89 13.80 -1.12
C TRP A 5 6.37 13.65 -0.92
N THR A 6 5.54 14.51 -1.53
CA THR A 6 4.07 14.43 -1.45
C THR A 6 3.48 13.42 -2.41
N PHE A 7 4.25 12.99 -3.40
CA PHE A 7 3.80 12.03 -4.40
C PHE A 7 4.03 10.58 -3.95
N THR A 8 3.03 9.76 -4.15
CA THR A 8 3.04 8.31 -3.83
C THR A 8 3.24 7.44 -5.08
N GLU A 9 3.20 8.05 -6.27
CA GLU A 9 3.26 7.38 -7.56
C GLU A 9 4.07 8.24 -8.55
N TYR A 10 5.09 7.64 -9.16
CA TYR A 10 6.03 8.37 -10.01
C TYR A 10 5.40 9.02 -11.24
N ARG A 11 4.32 8.42 -11.81
CA ARG A 11 3.62 8.98 -12.97
C ARG A 11 2.81 10.21 -12.59
N ALA A 12 2.20 10.22 -11.40
CA ALA A 12 1.51 11.39 -10.89
C ALA A 12 2.47 12.57 -10.76
N TRP A 13 3.67 12.31 -10.20
CA TRP A 13 4.73 13.32 -10.15
C TRP A 13 5.16 13.78 -11.55
N MET A 14 5.38 12.84 -12.51
CA MET A 14 5.75 13.18 -13.88
C MET A 14 4.71 14.07 -14.57
N ARG A 15 3.42 13.75 -14.41
CA ARG A 15 2.32 14.59 -14.96
C ARG A 15 2.34 15.98 -14.35
N GLY A 16 2.42 16.09 -13.03
CA GLY A 16 2.48 17.36 -12.32
C GLY A 16 3.72 18.19 -12.72
N TRP A 17 4.87 17.53 -12.90
CA TRP A 17 6.09 18.20 -13.37
C TRP A 17 5.95 18.73 -14.81
N ILE A 18 5.41 17.93 -15.73
CA ILE A 18 5.15 18.36 -17.12
C ILE A 18 4.22 19.55 -17.14
N GLU A 19 3.14 19.54 -16.38
CA GLU A 19 2.15 20.62 -16.36
C GLU A 19 2.75 21.92 -15.81
N ARG A 20 3.53 21.83 -14.75
CA ARG A 20 4.26 23.00 -14.22
C ARG A 20 5.24 23.56 -15.25
N GLU A 21 6.06 22.70 -15.88
CA GLU A 21 7.01 23.15 -16.88
C GLU A 21 6.31 23.75 -18.12
N ARG A 22 5.14 23.25 -18.47
CA ARG A 22 4.28 23.80 -19.52
C ARG A 22 3.76 25.18 -19.14
N THR A 23 3.36 25.42 -17.89
CA THR A 23 2.96 26.73 -17.41
C THR A 23 4.08 27.75 -17.50
N LEU A 24 5.32 27.34 -17.20
CA LEU A 24 6.50 28.20 -17.28
C LEU A 24 7.00 28.43 -18.71
N ARG A 25 6.83 27.46 -19.60
CA ARG A 25 7.33 27.43 -20.98
C ARG A 25 6.30 26.83 -21.94
N PRO A 26 5.15 27.53 -22.17
CA PRO A 26 3.98 26.95 -22.86
C PRO A 26 4.27 26.48 -24.29
N THR A 27 5.17 27.17 -25.00
CA THR A 27 5.50 26.85 -26.40
C THR A 27 6.54 25.74 -26.57
N VAL A 28 7.17 25.31 -25.50
CA VAL A 28 8.31 24.37 -25.54
C VAL A 28 7.93 23.02 -24.95
N VAL A 29 7.32 23.00 -23.77
CA VAL A 29 7.12 21.76 -22.99
C VAL A 29 5.88 21.00 -23.42
N SER A 30 6.11 19.79 -23.88
CA SER A 30 5.06 18.84 -24.27
C SER A 30 5.54 17.42 -23.99
N VAL A 31 4.61 16.44 -24.07
CA VAL A 31 4.96 15.01 -23.98
C VAL A 31 6.02 14.63 -25.03
N ARG A 32 5.91 15.19 -26.23
CA ARG A 32 6.91 14.98 -27.32
C ARG A 32 8.28 15.58 -26.95
N TRP A 33 8.31 16.76 -26.33
CA TRP A 33 9.54 17.37 -25.88
C TRP A 33 10.22 16.53 -24.80
N MET A 34 9.48 16.05 -23.80
CA MET A 34 10.01 15.16 -22.76
C MET A 34 10.55 13.85 -23.37
N ALA A 35 9.80 13.23 -24.29
CA ALA A 35 10.21 12.02 -24.95
C ALA A 35 11.55 12.21 -25.72
N SER A 36 11.67 13.32 -26.44
CA SER A 36 12.91 13.68 -27.15
C SER A 36 14.10 13.86 -26.18
N ARG A 37 13.90 14.52 -25.03
CA ARG A 37 14.94 14.71 -24.02
C ARG A 37 15.40 13.39 -23.38
N LEU A 38 14.49 12.44 -23.26
CA LEU A 38 14.79 11.12 -22.72
C LEU A 38 15.21 10.10 -23.80
N ALA A 39 15.34 10.53 -25.05
CA ALA A 39 15.66 9.67 -26.20
C ALA A 39 14.77 8.43 -26.26
N ILE A 40 13.44 8.63 -26.17
CA ILE A 40 12.42 7.62 -26.36
C ILE A 40 11.35 8.13 -27.34
N ASP A 41 10.55 7.23 -27.87
CA ASP A 41 9.42 7.57 -28.72
C ASP A 41 8.29 8.26 -27.93
N SER A 42 7.61 9.22 -28.56
CA SER A 42 6.51 9.96 -27.91
C SER A 42 5.31 9.08 -27.59
N SER A 43 5.06 8.02 -28.39
CA SER A 43 4.00 7.05 -28.10
C SER A 43 4.37 6.21 -26.87
N LEU A 44 5.64 5.83 -26.72
CA LEU A 44 6.11 5.14 -25.52
C LEU A 44 5.96 6.04 -24.29
N MET A 45 6.29 7.33 -24.38
CA MET A 45 6.10 8.28 -23.28
C MET A 45 4.63 8.40 -22.88
N SER A 46 3.71 8.48 -23.84
CA SER A 46 2.28 8.50 -23.58
C SER A 46 1.83 7.23 -22.86
N LYS A 47 2.30 6.05 -23.28
CA LYS A 47 2.02 4.76 -22.62
C LYS A 47 2.61 4.66 -21.21
N ILE A 48 3.74 5.33 -20.94
CA ILE A 48 4.29 5.41 -19.59
C ILE A 48 3.39 6.27 -18.70
N LEU A 49 2.96 7.41 -19.19
CA LEU A 49 2.10 8.35 -18.44
C LEU A 49 0.69 7.80 -18.22
N SER A 50 0.13 7.02 -19.15
CA SER A 50 -1.16 6.34 -19.01
C SER A 50 -1.11 5.10 -18.10
N GLY A 51 0.09 4.56 -17.83
CA GLY A 51 0.25 3.37 -16.99
C GLY A 51 0.38 2.05 -17.75
N GLU A 52 0.22 2.05 -19.08
CA GLU A 52 0.35 0.86 -19.92
C GLU A 52 1.79 0.29 -19.93
N ARG A 53 2.77 1.16 -19.73
CA ARG A 53 4.19 0.80 -19.66
C ARG A 53 4.87 1.46 -18.47
N HIS A 54 5.99 0.90 -18.06
CA HIS A 54 6.83 1.48 -17.03
C HIS A 54 8.04 2.19 -17.62
N LEU A 55 8.51 3.25 -16.94
CA LEU A 55 9.78 3.91 -17.25
C LEU A 55 10.92 2.89 -17.10
N SER A 56 11.78 2.74 -18.13
CA SER A 56 12.92 1.82 -18.07
C SER A 56 13.96 2.29 -17.05
N HIS A 57 14.73 1.38 -16.49
CA HIS A 57 15.79 1.70 -15.52
C HIS A 57 16.80 2.71 -16.10
N SER A 58 17.19 2.53 -17.36
CA SER A 58 18.14 3.41 -18.07
C SER A 58 17.63 4.85 -18.28
N ARG A 59 16.35 5.12 -18.07
CA ARG A 59 15.74 6.45 -18.26
C ARG A 59 15.40 7.14 -16.94
N ILE A 60 15.63 6.50 -15.80
CA ILE A 60 15.39 7.11 -14.48
C ILE A 60 16.34 8.27 -14.25
N GLN A 61 17.66 8.04 -14.37
CA GLN A 61 18.65 9.09 -14.13
C GLN A 61 18.53 10.24 -15.13
N PRO A 62 18.42 10.02 -16.46
CA PRO A 62 18.15 11.10 -17.42
C PRO A 62 16.91 11.95 -17.10
N LEU A 63 15.86 11.33 -16.53
CA LEU A 63 14.68 12.09 -16.10
C LEU A 63 14.95 12.88 -14.82
N CYS A 64 15.68 12.33 -13.86
CA CYS A 64 16.10 13.07 -12.67
C CYS A 64 16.93 14.31 -13.06
N ASP A 65 17.90 14.14 -13.94
CA ASP A 65 18.76 15.24 -14.43
C ASP A 65 17.94 16.31 -15.17
N LEU A 66 17.00 15.87 -16.04
CA LEU A 66 16.10 16.78 -16.76
C LEU A 66 15.21 17.59 -15.83
N ALA A 67 14.77 16.99 -14.73
CA ALA A 67 13.87 17.58 -13.76
C ALA A 67 14.60 18.33 -12.63
N GLY A 68 15.93 18.27 -12.58
CA GLY A 68 16.73 18.88 -11.51
C GLY A 68 16.58 18.18 -10.16
N LEU A 69 16.26 16.87 -10.15
CA LEU A 69 16.23 16.08 -8.93
C LEU A 69 17.65 15.60 -8.59
N GLU A 70 18.12 15.89 -7.38
CA GLU A 70 19.44 15.51 -6.89
C GLU A 70 19.36 14.80 -5.54
N GLY A 71 20.41 14.07 -5.17
CA GLY A 71 20.55 13.44 -3.86
C GLY A 71 19.34 12.57 -3.48
N ASP A 72 18.75 12.87 -2.33
CA ASP A 72 17.61 12.13 -1.77
C ASP A 72 16.36 12.23 -2.65
N GLU A 73 16.13 13.32 -3.36
CA GLU A 73 14.99 13.48 -4.26
C GLU A 73 15.09 12.55 -5.48
N ALA A 74 16.28 12.45 -6.09
CA ALA A 74 16.51 11.52 -7.19
C ALA A 74 16.37 10.06 -6.73
N GLU A 75 16.87 9.74 -5.54
CA GLU A 75 16.72 8.40 -4.96
C GLU A 75 15.25 8.08 -4.64
N TYR A 76 14.50 9.03 -4.09
CA TYR A 76 13.07 8.90 -3.85
C TYR A 76 12.30 8.60 -5.14
N PHE A 77 12.55 9.37 -6.20
CA PHE A 77 11.94 9.13 -7.52
C PHE A 77 12.30 7.73 -8.05
N ARG A 78 13.56 7.33 -7.94
CA ARG A 78 14.02 5.99 -8.34
C ARG A 78 13.25 4.90 -7.60
N GLN A 79 13.10 5.04 -6.30
CA GLN A 79 12.36 4.07 -5.48
C GLN A 79 10.87 4.06 -5.81
N LEU A 80 10.24 5.19 -6.13
CA LEU A 80 8.85 5.22 -6.61
C LEU A 80 8.68 4.46 -7.94
N VAL A 81 9.66 4.56 -8.87
CA VAL A 81 9.64 3.80 -10.13
C VAL A 81 9.78 2.30 -9.86
N HIS A 82 10.73 1.89 -9.01
CA HIS A 82 10.91 0.48 -8.65
C HIS A 82 9.69 -0.07 -7.93
N TYR A 83 9.16 0.68 -6.96
CA TYR A 83 7.92 0.33 -6.26
C TYR A 83 6.73 0.14 -7.22
N GLY A 84 6.61 1.03 -8.23
CA GLY A 84 5.60 0.91 -9.28
C GLY A 84 5.71 -0.36 -10.11
N LYS A 85 6.92 -0.92 -10.27
CA LYS A 85 7.22 -2.14 -11.04
C LYS A 85 7.17 -3.43 -10.21
N ALA A 86 7.19 -3.33 -8.89
CA ALA A 86 7.26 -4.50 -8.01
C ALA A 86 6.12 -5.47 -8.30
N LYS A 87 6.45 -6.74 -8.52
CA LYS A 87 5.51 -7.81 -8.86
C LYS A 87 5.05 -8.61 -7.64
N GLY A 88 5.84 -8.62 -6.57
CA GLY A 88 5.53 -9.35 -5.34
C GLY A 88 5.64 -8.46 -4.10
N HIS A 89 5.00 -8.91 -3.01
CA HIS A 89 4.96 -8.14 -1.76
C HIS A 89 6.36 -7.88 -1.17
N ARG A 90 7.31 -8.83 -1.28
CA ARG A 90 8.68 -8.68 -0.76
C ARG A 90 9.45 -7.57 -1.47
N GLU A 91 9.33 -7.50 -2.80
CA GLU A 91 9.97 -6.46 -3.60
C GLU A 91 9.34 -5.09 -3.29
N ALA A 92 8.00 -5.02 -3.23
CA ALA A 92 7.27 -3.81 -2.85
C ALA A 92 7.69 -3.31 -1.46
N GLN A 93 7.79 -4.22 -0.47
CA GLN A 93 8.23 -3.89 0.88
C GLN A 93 9.66 -3.33 0.92
N ALA A 94 10.58 -3.92 0.16
CA ALA A 94 11.97 -3.44 0.12
C ALA A 94 12.08 -2.02 -0.47
N CYS A 95 11.32 -1.73 -1.54
CA CYS A 95 11.26 -0.38 -2.10
C CYS A 95 10.59 0.60 -1.14
N PHE A 96 9.49 0.19 -0.50
CA PHE A 96 8.76 1.02 0.45
C PHE A 96 9.63 1.42 1.65
N ALA A 97 10.39 0.50 2.22
CA ALA A 97 11.29 0.78 3.33
C ALA A 97 12.29 1.92 2.99
N LYS A 98 12.80 1.96 1.76
CA LYS A 98 13.67 3.04 1.28
C LYS A 98 12.90 4.35 1.09
N ILE A 99 11.68 4.29 0.53
CA ILE A 99 10.79 5.44 0.38
C ILE A 99 10.52 6.08 1.74
N ALA A 100 10.14 5.28 2.74
CA ALA A 100 9.85 5.73 4.09
C ALA A 100 11.08 6.39 4.75
N SER A 101 12.27 5.77 4.62
CA SER A 101 13.50 6.31 5.18
C SER A 101 13.90 7.68 4.58
N LEU A 102 13.68 7.87 3.27
CA LEU A 102 13.98 9.13 2.57
C LEU A 102 13.00 10.24 2.95
N ARG A 103 11.75 9.92 3.18
CA ARG A 103 10.75 10.91 3.64
C ARG A 103 10.97 11.38 5.07
N LYS A 104 11.86 10.73 5.82
CA LYS A 104 12.02 10.98 7.26
C LYS A 104 10.67 10.88 8.00
N VAL A 105 9.77 10.01 7.51
CA VAL A 105 8.54 9.67 8.21
C VAL A 105 9.00 9.01 9.50
N SER A 106 8.89 9.75 10.60
CA SER A 106 9.24 9.24 11.91
C SER A 106 8.24 8.12 12.25
N PRO A 107 8.70 6.91 12.55
CA PRO A 107 7.77 5.83 12.93
C PRO A 107 7.10 6.08 14.29
N VAL A 108 7.52 7.13 15.00
CA VAL A 108 6.94 7.57 16.27
C VAL A 108 6.34 8.95 16.04
N GLY A 109 5.15 8.97 15.47
CA GLY A 109 4.35 10.18 15.34
C GLY A 109 3.63 10.52 16.64
N LEU A 110 3.36 11.79 16.81
CA LEU A 110 2.51 12.41 17.81
C LEU A 110 1.23 11.59 18.08
N GLU A 111 0.63 11.74 19.25
CA GLU A 111 -0.65 11.14 19.61
C GLU A 111 -1.65 11.21 18.44
N GLY A 112 -2.00 10.03 17.87
CA GLY A 112 -2.94 9.87 16.76
C GLY A 112 -2.36 9.34 15.43
N ASP A 113 -1.05 9.36 15.21
CA ASP A 113 -0.46 8.79 14.00
C ASP A 113 -0.28 7.27 14.12
N GLN A 114 -1.13 6.52 13.44
CA GLN A 114 -1.10 5.06 13.38
C GLN A 114 -0.33 4.54 12.15
N SER A 115 0.42 5.37 11.45
CA SER A 115 1.14 4.98 10.21
C SER A 115 2.02 3.75 10.43
N ALA A 116 2.74 3.66 11.56
CA ALA A 116 3.57 2.51 11.88
C ALA A 116 2.79 1.18 11.93
N TYR A 117 1.52 1.21 12.35
CA TYR A 117 0.65 0.03 12.34
C TYR A 117 0.40 -0.48 10.92
N TRP A 118 0.13 0.42 9.98
CA TRP A 118 -0.20 0.11 8.59
C TRP A 118 1.03 -0.10 7.68
N GLU A 119 2.23 0.17 8.19
CA GLU A 119 3.46 0.06 7.39
C GLU A 119 3.73 -1.37 6.89
N ARG A 120 3.28 -2.38 7.65
CA ARG A 120 3.56 -3.78 7.37
C ARG A 120 2.34 -4.66 7.67
N TRP A 121 2.04 -5.58 6.76
CA TRP A 121 0.95 -6.54 6.94
C TRP A 121 1.11 -7.40 8.20
N GLU A 122 2.37 -7.72 8.59
CA GLU A 122 2.66 -8.49 9.79
C GLU A 122 2.13 -7.81 11.06
N ASN A 123 2.18 -6.47 11.14
CA ASN A 123 1.66 -5.74 12.29
C ASN A 123 0.16 -6.02 12.49
N VAL A 124 -0.60 -5.95 11.40
CA VAL A 124 -2.04 -6.20 11.41
C VAL A 124 -2.34 -7.68 11.70
N ALA A 125 -1.67 -8.60 11.00
CA ALA A 125 -1.91 -10.04 11.15
C ALA A 125 -1.49 -10.55 12.54
N VAL A 126 -0.34 -10.10 13.06
CA VAL A 126 0.11 -10.45 14.42
C VAL A 126 -0.88 -9.93 15.45
N ARG A 127 -1.31 -8.66 15.35
CA ARG A 127 -2.30 -8.09 16.29
C ARG A 127 -3.57 -8.93 16.34
N GLU A 128 -4.14 -9.30 15.20
CA GLU A 128 -5.36 -10.12 15.18
C GLU A 128 -5.09 -11.54 15.70
N LEU A 129 -3.91 -12.11 15.45
CA LEU A 129 -3.52 -13.40 16.02
C LEU A 129 -3.51 -13.39 17.56
N LEU A 130 -3.18 -12.24 18.19
CA LEU A 130 -3.18 -12.12 19.66
C LEU A 130 -4.56 -12.27 20.30
N SER A 131 -5.64 -12.34 19.52
CA SER A 131 -6.97 -12.72 20.00
C SER A 131 -7.28 -14.23 19.90
N CYS A 132 -6.41 -15.01 19.28
CA CYS A 132 -6.61 -16.44 19.05
C CYS A 132 -6.07 -17.30 20.22
N GLY A 133 -6.47 -17.00 21.44
CA GLY A 133 -6.07 -17.80 22.62
C GLY A 133 -4.72 -17.39 23.21
N ASN A 134 -4.00 -18.35 23.78
CA ASN A 134 -2.72 -18.10 24.48
C ASN A 134 -1.57 -18.10 23.48
N ILE A 135 -1.21 -16.90 23.00
CA ILE A 135 -0.11 -16.74 22.05
C ILE A 135 1.22 -16.64 22.82
N PRO A 136 2.14 -17.61 22.63
CA PRO A 136 3.39 -17.65 23.36
C PRO A 136 4.34 -16.53 22.93
N ASP A 137 5.28 -16.18 23.82
CA ASP A 137 6.39 -15.29 23.49
C ASP A 137 7.47 -16.03 22.67
N ASP A 138 7.03 -16.61 21.56
CA ASP A 138 7.89 -17.33 20.60
C ASP A 138 7.71 -16.75 19.18
N PRO A 139 8.57 -15.79 18.79
CA PRO A 139 8.51 -15.17 17.46
C PRO A 139 8.71 -16.15 16.30
N ASP A 140 9.43 -17.26 16.51
CA ASP A 140 9.59 -18.28 15.48
C ASP A 140 8.29 -19.06 15.27
N TRP A 141 7.60 -19.42 16.37
CA TRP A 141 6.28 -20.05 16.29
C TRP A 141 5.27 -19.12 15.62
N ILE A 142 5.18 -17.85 16.04
CA ILE A 142 4.30 -16.86 15.43
C ILE A 142 4.57 -16.73 13.92
N GLY A 143 5.86 -16.65 13.52
CA GLY A 143 6.25 -16.55 12.11
C GLY A 143 5.82 -17.76 11.27
N ARG A 144 5.85 -18.96 11.86
CA ARG A 144 5.42 -20.21 11.20
C ARG A 144 3.91 -20.32 11.01
N VAL A 145 3.10 -19.78 11.93
CA VAL A 145 1.62 -19.86 11.83
C VAL A 145 1.03 -18.80 10.93
N LEU A 146 1.74 -17.69 10.67
CA LEU A 146 1.29 -16.68 9.71
C LEU A 146 1.26 -17.19 8.26
N ARG A 147 0.41 -16.59 7.44
CA ARG A 147 0.32 -16.87 5.99
C ARG A 147 0.35 -15.56 5.19
N PRO A 148 1.40 -15.39 4.35
CA PRO A 148 2.57 -16.27 4.20
C PRO A 148 3.41 -16.32 5.47
N GLN A 149 4.22 -17.39 5.62
CA GLN A 149 5.15 -17.49 6.73
C GLN A 149 6.17 -16.33 6.69
N THR A 150 6.54 -15.85 7.87
CA THR A 150 7.53 -14.78 8.02
C THR A 150 8.63 -15.14 9.02
N THR A 151 9.67 -14.32 9.09
CA THR A 151 10.81 -14.58 9.98
C THR A 151 10.55 -14.09 11.41
N ALA A 152 11.19 -14.74 12.40
CA ALA A 152 11.16 -14.31 13.79
C ALA A 152 11.55 -12.83 13.98
N ARG A 153 12.52 -12.34 13.19
CA ARG A 153 12.92 -10.93 13.21
C ARG A 153 11.73 -10.01 12.89
N ARG A 154 10.98 -10.31 11.81
CA ARG A 154 9.82 -9.52 11.41
C ARG A 154 8.70 -9.57 12.44
N VAL A 155 8.51 -10.72 13.08
CA VAL A 155 7.56 -10.85 14.19
C VAL A 155 7.99 -10.02 15.39
N LYS A 156 9.27 -10.04 15.79
CA LYS A 156 9.81 -9.19 16.87
C LYS A 156 9.59 -7.72 16.58
N ASP A 157 9.86 -7.28 15.33
CA ASP A 157 9.63 -5.91 14.91
C ASP A 157 8.13 -5.55 15.01
N ALA A 158 7.23 -6.44 14.57
CA ALA A 158 5.78 -6.24 14.68
C ALA A 158 5.31 -6.15 16.13
N LEU A 159 5.71 -7.07 16.98
CA LEU A 159 5.36 -7.05 18.41
C LEU A 159 5.88 -5.79 19.11
N LYS A 160 7.09 -5.33 18.76
CA LYS A 160 7.66 -4.08 19.26
C LYS A 160 6.79 -2.90 18.85
N THR A 161 6.47 -2.77 17.57
CA THR A 161 5.60 -1.71 17.04
C THR A 161 4.24 -1.72 17.74
N LEU A 162 3.60 -2.89 17.86
CA LEU A 162 2.30 -3.02 18.52
C LEU A 162 2.35 -2.61 19.98
N LYS A 163 3.42 -2.96 20.70
CA LYS A 163 3.63 -2.56 22.09
C LYS A 163 3.84 -1.05 22.22
N GLU A 164 4.66 -0.44 21.35
CA GLU A 164 4.92 1.00 21.34
C GLU A 164 3.66 1.82 21.05
N LEU A 165 2.77 1.28 20.18
CA LEU A 165 1.47 1.89 19.89
C LEU A 165 0.38 1.58 20.94
N GLY A 166 0.69 0.82 22.00
CA GLY A 166 -0.28 0.41 22.99
C GLY A 166 -1.35 -0.58 22.48
N LEU A 167 -1.10 -1.25 21.34
CA LEU A 167 -2.05 -2.18 20.69
C LEU A 167 -1.84 -3.63 21.12
N ALA A 168 -0.75 -3.95 21.81
CA ALA A 168 -0.47 -5.26 22.36
C ALA A 168 0.34 -5.16 23.66
N GLY A 169 0.14 -6.13 24.54
CA GLY A 169 0.87 -6.29 25.79
C GLY A 169 0.95 -7.76 26.19
N LYS A 170 1.69 -8.04 27.26
CA LYS A 170 1.68 -9.37 27.88
C LYS A 170 0.74 -9.36 29.09
N ASP A 171 0.02 -10.47 29.28
CA ASP A 171 -0.73 -10.71 30.48
C ASP A 171 0.18 -11.21 31.61
N ASP A 172 -0.41 -11.46 32.82
CA ASP A 172 0.32 -11.92 34.01
C ASP A 172 0.97 -13.29 33.83
N ASP A 173 0.46 -14.10 32.91
CA ASP A 173 1.01 -15.43 32.57
C ASP A 173 2.10 -15.35 31.48
N GLY A 174 2.42 -14.14 30.98
CA GLY A 174 3.44 -13.87 29.97
C GLY A 174 3.00 -14.10 28.53
N PHE A 175 1.73 -14.39 28.26
CA PHE A 175 1.18 -14.51 26.93
C PHE A 175 0.89 -13.15 26.31
N TRP A 176 1.13 -13.03 25.02
CA TRP A 176 0.77 -11.83 24.28
C TRP A 176 -0.75 -11.69 24.11
N ARG A 177 -1.27 -10.48 24.32
CA ARG A 177 -2.67 -10.09 24.19
C ARG A 177 -2.79 -8.79 23.41
N ARG A 178 -3.83 -8.65 22.62
CA ARG A 178 -4.21 -7.31 22.12
C ARG A 178 -4.91 -6.51 23.22
N THR A 179 -4.67 -5.20 23.23
CA THR A 179 -5.24 -4.29 24.25
C THR A 179 -6.57 -3.67 23.83
N GLU A 180 -6.71 -3.36 22.53
CA GLU A 180 -7.91 -2.73 21.99
C GLU A 180 -8.63 -3.67 21.02
N PRO A 181 -9.97 -3.80 21.06
CA PRO A 181 -10.73 -4.69 20.19
C PRO A 181 -10.65 -4.28 18.71
N PHE A 182 -10.62 -3.00 18.41
CA PHE A 182 -10.61 -2.49 17.04
C PHE A 182 -9.65 -1.32 16.89
N VAL A 183 -8.89 -1.33 15.78
CA VAL A 183 -8.16 -0.14 15.29
C VAL A 183 -9.06 0.51 14.24
N ARG A 184 -9.37 1.79 14.44
CA ARG A 184 -10.15 2.57 13.48
C ARG A 184 -9.39 2.68 12.16
N ASP A 185 -10.17 2.83 11.09
CA ASP A 185 -9.64 3.04 9.75
C ASP A 185 -8.51 4.05 9.73
N GLY A 186 -7.49 3.80 8.89
CA GLY A 186 -6.27 4.62 8.80
C GLY A 186 -6.47 6.08 8.38
N ALA A 187 -7.59 6.71 8.80
CA ALA A 187 -7.91 8.11 8.46
C ALA A 187 -6.83 9.12 8.92
N THR A 188 -6.02 8.74 9.92
CA THR A 188 -4.89 9.52 10.43
C THR A 188 -3.53 9.05 9.91
N ALA A 189 -3.48 7.97 9.13
CA ALA A 189 -2.22 7.44 8.61
C ALA A 189 -1.76 8.18 7.36
N ASP A 190 -0.44 8.25 7.15
CA ASP A 190 0.15 8.86 5.96
C ASP A 190 -0.37 8.18 4.67
N PRO A 191 -0.82 8.96 3.67
CA PRO A 191 -1.35 8.41 2.41
C PRO A 191 -0.38 7.48 1.68
N VAL A 192 0.94 7.67 1.80
CA VAL A 192 1.95 6.78 1.20
C VAL A 192 1.93 5.43 1.91
N VAL A 193 1.81 5.44 3.24
CA VAL A 193 1.73 4.21 4.05
C VAL A 193 0.46 3.43 3.72
N LEU A 194 -0.69 4.09 3.68
CA LEU A 194 -1.96 3.44 3.33
C LEU A 194 -1.94 2.88 1.91
N ARG A 195 -1.41 3.64 0.94
CA ARG A 195 -1.23 3.13 -0.42
C ARG A 195 -0.33 1.90 -0.46
N HIS A 196 0.75 1.89 0.34
CA HIS A 196 1.62 0.72 0.47
C HIS A 196 0.86 -0.47 1.06
N PHE A 197 0.14 -0.27 2.16
CA PHE A 197 -0.65 -1.30 2.82
C PHE A 197 -1.67 -1.96 1.88
N HIS A 198 -2.46 -1.15 1.17
CA HIS A 198 -3.42 -1.68 0.19
C HIS A 198 -2.72 -2.48 -0.92
N LYS A 199 -1.63 -1.94 -1.49
CA LYS A 199 -0.88 -2.66 -2.52
C LYS A 199 -0.30 -3.97 -2.00
N GLN A 200 0.25 -3.98 -0.79
CA GLN A 200 0.81 -5.18 -0.15
C GLN A 200 -0.27 -6.26 0.02
N ASN A 201 -1.45 -5.89 0.51
CA ASN A 201 -2.56 -6.81 0.70
C ASN A 201 -3.08 -7.39 -0.62
N LEU A 202 -3.14 -6.58 -1.68
CA LEU A 202 -3.51 -7.07 -3.02
C LEU A 202 -2.48 -8.07 -3.57
N LEU A 203 -1.18 -7.84 -3.34
CA LEU A 203 -0.13 -8.76 -3.76
C LEU A 203 -0.15 -10.06 -2.95
N LEU A 204 -0.43 -9.99 -1.65
CA LEU A 204 -0.61 -11.16 -0.79
C LEU A 204 -1.85 -11.97 -1.19
N ALA A 205 -2.95 -11.32 -1.53
CA ALA A 205 -4.14 -11.99 -2.03
C ALA A 205 -3.88 -12.68 -3.39
N ALA A 206 -3.12 -12.04 -4.28
CA ALA A 206 -2.71 -12.65 -5.54
C ALA A 206 -1.81 -13.89 -5.32
N GLU A 207 -0.83 -13.81 -4.40
CA GLU A 207 0.04 -14.94 -4.04
C GLU A 207 -0.77 -16.09 -3.41
N ALA A 208 -1.80 -15.78 -2.62
CA ALA A 208 -2.67 -16.76 -2.00
C ALA A 208 -3.47 -17.59 -3.02
N VAL A 209 -3.71 -17.06 -4.23
CA VAL A 209 -4.37 -17.83 -5.33
C VAL A 209 -3.55 -19.06 -5.69
N ASP A 210 -2.22 -18.93 -5.70
CA ASP A 210 -1.30 -19.99 -6.13
C ASP A 210 -0.84 -20.89 -4.98
N THR A 211 -0.81 -20.34 -3.73
CA THR A 211 -0.16 -21.01 -2.59
C THR A 211 -1.12 -21.63 -1.59
N LEU A 212 -2.38 -21.18 -1.53
CA LEU A 212 -3.35 -21.72 -0.58
C LEU A 212 -4.36 -22.67 -1.26
N PRO A 213 -4.77 -23.76 -0.59
CA PRO A 213 -5.87 -24.61 -1.02
C PRO A 213 -7.17 -23.82 -1.20
N LYS A 214 -8.03 -24.25 -2.14
CA LYS A 214 -9.29 -23.57 -2.45
C LYS A 214 -10.23 -23.50 -1.23
N GLU A 215 -10.18 -24.50 -0.38
CA GLU A 215 -11.01 -24.63 0.82
C GLU A 215 -10.66 -23.63 1.92
N LEU A 216 -9.48 -22.99 1.84
CA LEU A 216 -9.00 -22.01 2.80
C LEU A 216 -9.11 -20.56 2.31
N ARG A 217 -9.65 -20.33 1.11
CA ARG A 217 -9.80 -19.00 0.53
C ARG A 217 -11.11 -18.87 -0.23
N ASP A 218 -11.69 -17.70 -0.21
CA ASP A 218 -12.78 -17.31 -1.11
C ASP A 218 -12.31 -16.15 -1.99
N LEU A 219 -12.49 -16.29 -3.28
CA LEU A 219 -12.17 -15.27 -4.28
C LEU A 219 -13.37 -15.12 -5.19
N SER A 220 -14.05 -14.01 -5.05
CA SER A 220 -15.19 -13.65 -5.89
C SER A 220 -14.97 -12.30 -6.57
N SER A 221 -15.55 -12.16 -7.75
CA SER A 221 -15.52 -10.89 -8.47
C SER A 221 -16.84 -10.65 -9.19
N LEU A 222 -17.25 -9.38 -9.22
CA LEU A 222 -18.42 -8.92 -9.92
C LEU A 222 -18.05 -7.74 -10.78
N THR A 223 -18.42 -7.76 -12.06
CA THR A 223 -18.24 -6.61 -12.97
C THR A 223 -19.62 -6.12 -13.39
N VAL A 224 -19.90 -4.85 -13.12
CA VAL A 224 -21.20 -4.24 -13.35
C VAL A 224 -21.06 -2.91 -14.06
N SER A 225 -22.08 -2.54 -14.84
CA SER A 225 -22.20 -1.20 -15.41
C SER A 225 -23.11 -0.36 -14.52
N ILE A 226 -22.65 0.82 -14.18
CA ILE A 226 -23.38 1.76 -13.33
C ILE A 226 -23.34 3.17 -13.93
N PRO A 227 -24.33 4.01 -13.70
CA PRO A 227 -24.22 5.44 -13.99
C PRO A 227 -23.31 6.13 -12.94
N PRO A 228 -22.79 7.35 -13.20
CA PRO A 228 -21.88 8.05 -12.29
C PRO A 228 -22.42 8.17 -10.85
N GLU A 229 -23.69 8.43 -10.67
CA GLU A 229 -24.36 8.50 -9.37
C GLU A 229 -24.45 7.14 -8.63
N GLY A 230 -24.22 6.05 -9.32
CA GLY A 230 -24.18 4.70 -8.72
C GLY A 230 -22.94 4.43 -7.87
N TYR A 231 -21.83 5.15 -8.13
CA TYR A 231 -20.58 4.92 -7.39
C TYR A 231 -20.71 5.16 -5.87
N PRO A 232 -21.26 6.29 -5.39
CA PRO A 232 -21.44 6.50 -3.94
C PRO A 232 -22.29 5.40 -3.29
N ARG A 233 -23.32 4.93 -3.99
CA ARG A 233 -24.18 3.84 -3.48
C ARG A 233 -23.42 2.53 -3.31
N LEU A 234 -22.53 2.19 -4.24
CA LEU A 234 -21.69 0.99 -4.09
C LEU A 234 -20.68 1.12 -2.94
N VAL A 235 -20.12 2.33 -2.74
CA VAL A 235 -19.26 2.61 -1.57
C VAL A 235 -20.02 2.41 -0.26
N GLU A 236 -21.25 2.88 -0.15
CA GLU A 236 -22.10 2.66 1.03
C GLU A 236 -22.32 1.16 1.29
N LEU A 237 -22.65 0.38 0.26
CA LEU A 237 -22.83 -1.06 0.38
C LEU A 237 -21.56 -1.79 0.86
N ILE A 238 -20.38 -1.35 0.42
CA ILE A 238 -19.10 -1.87 0.90
C ILE A 238 -18.92 -1.58 2.40
N HIS A 239 -19.23 -0.36 2.84
CA HIS A 239 -19.16 0.01 4.26
C HIS A 239 -20.18 -0.76 5.11
N GLU A 240 -21.40 -0.96 4.60
CA GLU A 240 -22.40 -1.80 5.24
C GLU A 240 -21.91 -3.25 5.38
N PHE A 241 -21.30 -3.81 4.33
CA PHE A 241 -20.73 -5.15 4.36
C PHE A 241 -19.63 -5.28 5.41
N HIS A 242 -18.66 -4.34 5.47
CA HIS A 242 -17.63 -4.31 6.50
C HIS A 242 -18.23 -4.30 7.90
N SER A 243 -19.23 -3.47 8.13
CA SER A 243 -19.92 -3.37 9.43
C SER A 243 -20.60 -4.67 9.82
N ARG A 244 -21.23 -5.37 8.86
CA ARG A 244 -21.85 -6.69 9.08
C ARG A 244 -20.81 -7.77 9.40
N VAL A 245 -19.66 -7.77 8.69
CA VAL A 245 -18.57 -8.70 8.99
C VAL A 245 -18.07 -8.49 10.41
N LEU A 246 -17.78 -7.23 10.81
CA LEU A 246 -17.33 -6.92 12.17
C LEU A 246 -18.34 -7.34 13.23
N ALA A 247 -19.63 -7.07 13.02
CA ALA A 247 -20.69 -7.48 13.94
C ALA A 247 -20.80 -9.02 14.05
N SER A 248 -20.64 -9.73 12.93
CA SER A 248 -20.65 -11.21 12.92
C SER A 248 -19.46 -11.78 13.69
N VAL A 249 -18.27 -11.24 13.46
CA VAL A 249 -17.03 -11.72 14.12
C VAL A 249 -17.04 -11.41 15.62
N ALA A 250 -17.63 -10.28 16.04
CA ALA A 250 -17.72 -9.90 17.47
C ALA A 250 -18.51 -10.90 18.31
N GLY A 251 -19.39 -11.71 17.68
CA GLY A 251 -20.16 -12.77 18.36
C GLY A 251 -19.51 -14.15 18.31
N MET A 252 -18.34 -14.30 17.66
CA MET A 252 -17.65 -15.58 17.58
C MET A 252 -16.75 -15.81 18.79
N GLU A 253 -16.88 -16.95 19.43
CA GLU A 253 -16.05 -17.34 20.58
C GLU A 253 -14.88 -18.22 20.15
N ASN A 254 -13.77 -18.14 20.92
CA ASN A 254 -12.58 -18.97 20.75
C ASN A 254 -11.99 -18.93 19.33
N PRO A 255 -11.62 -17.75 18.79
CA PRO A 255 -11.02 -17.67 17.46
C PRO A 255 -9.68 -18.43 17.42
N ASP A 256 -9.46 -19.19 16.35
CA ASP A 256 -8.23 -19.94 16.07
C ASP A 256 -7.58 -19.57 14.73
N ARG A 257 -8.16 -18.62 14.00
CA ARG A 257 -7.74 -18.24 12.65
C ARG A 257 -7.86 -16.73 12.43
N VAL A 258 -6.95 -16.22 11.63
CA VAL A 258 -6.97 -14.83 11.16
C VAL A 258 -7.22 -14.83 9.65
N TYR A 259 -8.25 -14.12 9.22
CA TYR A 259 -8.56 -13.88 7.81
C TYR A 259 -8.54 -12.41 7.49
N GLN A 260 -8.02 -12.07 6.32
CA GLN A 260 -8.16 -10.74 5.76
C GLN A 260 -9.30 -10.73 4.75
N VAL A 261 -10.27 -9.84 4.93
CA VAL A 261 -11.33 -9.55 3.96
C VAL A 261 -10.96 -8.28 3.21
N GLY A 262 -10.75 -8.39 1.91
CA GLY A 262 -10.43 -7.26 1.03
C GLY A 262 -11.51 -7.05 -0.03
N LEU A 263 -11.99 -5.83 -0.18
CA LEU A 263 -12.93 -5.44 -1.22
C LEU A 263 -12.32 -4.32 -2.06
N GLN A 264 -12.44 -4.42 -3.39
CA GLN A 264 -11.92 -3.44 -4.32
C GLN A 264 -13.04 -2.97 -5.25
N LEU A 265 -13.32 -1.67 -5.26
CA LEU A 265 -14.18 -1.02 -6.22
C LEU A 265 -13.31 -0.15 -7.14
N VAL A 266 -13.03 -0.64 -8.34
CA VAL A 266 -12.11 0.03 -9.27
C VAL A 266 -12.75 0.11 -10.65
N PRO A 267 -12.64 1.23 -11.36
CA PRO A 267 -13.19 1.37 -12.70
C PRO A 267 -12.46 0.45 -13.68
N ARG A 268 -13.20 -0.10 -14.64
CA ARG A 268 -12.66 -0.88 -15.76
C ARG A 268 -12.80 -0.16 -17.09
N ALA A 269 -13.80 0.70 -17.22
CA ALA A 269 -14.02 1.53 -18.40
C ALA A 269 -14.82 2.76 -18.03
N PHE A 270 -14.56 3.85 -18.72
CA PHE A 270 -15.39 5.05 -18.79
C PHE A 270 -15.82 5.24 -20.25
N THR A 271 -17.05 5.63 -20.49
CA THR A 271 -17.53 5.99 -21.82
C THR A 271 -17.16 7.43 -22.21
N ASP A 272 -16.95 8.28 -21.21
CA ASP A 272 -16.40 9.62 -21.39
C ASP A 272 -14.87 9.54 -21.35
N THR A 273 -14.23 9.88 -22.46
CA THR A 273 -12.76 9.85 -22.60
C THR A 273 -12.08 11.10 -21.99
N THR A 274 -12.83 12.03 -21.45
CA THR A 274 -12.33 13.24 -20.77
C THR A 274 -12.03 13.00 -19.29
N GLU A 275 -12.54 11.93 -18.69
CA GLU A 275 -12.14 11.52 -17.34
C GLU A 275 -10.76 10.84 -17.33
N PRO A 276 -9.96 11.05 -16.25
CA PRO A 276 -8.57 10.63 -16.16
C PRO A 276 -8.34 9.11 -16.10
#